data_b0d39f4c334e1e8b1cba3990d1b33576
#
_entry.id   b0d39f4c334e1e8b1cba3990d1b33576
#
_cell.length_a   1.000
_cell.length_b   1.000
_cell.length_c   1.000
_cell.angle_alpha   90.00
_cell.angle_beta   90.00
_cell.angle_gamma   90.00
#
_symmetry.space_group_name_H-M   'P 1'
#
loop_
_entity.id
_entity.type
_entity.pdbx_description
1 polymer ?
#
loop_
_entity_poly.entity_id
_entity_poly.type
_entity_poly.pdbx_seq_one_letter_code
_entity_poly.pdbx_strand_id
1 'polypeptide(L)'
;MRALGPVALLLFGAPLQAQTAPVAIDSAVFVERSDGAARTVEEAQSFRKGERVVTVLRWQASGGRYTVTSPVPPRLQFEGASAEDVEVSTDGGRSWRSLALARPEAVTHLRWRVGKGAGRLTYSAIVR
;
A
#
# COMPACT_ATOMS: atom_id res chain seq x y z
N MET A 1 13.88 10.32 -3.73
CA MET A 1 13.57 9.81 -3.75
C MET A 1 13.15 9.64 -3.61
N ARG A 2 12.73 9.52 -3.27
CA ARG A 2 12.17 9.10 -3.11
C ARG A 2 11.36 9.03 -2.70
N ALA A 3 10.78 8.93 -2.59
CA ALA A 3 9.98 8.56 -2.24
C ALA A 3 9.38 8.41 -1.72
N LEU A 4 8.97 8.53 -1.51
CA LEU A 4 8.37 8.11 -1.00
C LEU A 4 7.81 8.11 -0.54
N GLY A 5 7.55 8.15 -0.30
CA GLY A 5 6.93 7.86 0.07
C GLY A 5 6.49 7.87 0.92
N PRO A 6 6.16 7.84 0.87
CA PRO A 6 5.76 7.74 1.77
C PRO A 6 5.61 7.69 2.66
N VAL A 7 5.47 7.49 2.69
CA VAL A 7 5.43 7.19 3.52
C VAL A 7 5.69 7.48 4.37
N ALA A 8 5.48 7.52 4.33
CA ALA A 8 5.66 7.50 5.04
C ALA A 8 5.76 7.89 5.82
N LEU A 9 5.64 8.11 5.73
CA LEU A 9 5.70 8.21 6.32
C LEU A 9 5.79 8.41 7.12
N LEU A 10 5.52 8.36 7.18
CA LEU A 10 5.57 8.17 7.81
C LEU A 10 5.72 8.16 8.70
N LEU A 11 5.65 8.23 8.82
CA LEU A 11 5.91 7.91 9.46
C LEU A 11 6.22 8.34 10.35
N PHE A 12 6.02 8.49 10.41
CA PHE A 12 6.44 8.65 11.00
C PHE A 12 7.00 9.29 11.68
N GLY A 13 6.75 9.51 11.81
CA GLY A 13 7.34 10.27 12.15
C GLY A 13 8.25 10.60 13.14
N ALA A 14 8.78 10.42 13.42
CA ALA A 14 9.67 10.77 14.28
C ALA A 14 10.79 11.16 14.01
N PRO A 15 11.21 11.55 14.17
CA PRO A 15 12.12 11.97 13.99
C PRO A 15 13.14 12.31 13.84
N LEU A 16 13.34 12.57 13.40
CA LEU A 16 14.31 13.09 13.39
C LEU A 16 15.48 12.71 14.01
N GLN A 17 15.53 11.66 14.62
CA GLN A 17 16.69 11.15 15.16
C GLN A 17 17.44 10.40 14.19
N ALA A 18 18.69 10.28 14.31
CA ALA A 18 19.52 9.57 13.38
C ALA A 18 19.50 8.08 13.58
N GLN A 19 18.53 7.56 14.25
CA GLN A 19 18.44 6.13 14.45
C GLN A 19 17.68 5.45 13.33
N THR A 20 18.00 4.20 13.06
CA THR A 20 17.35 3.41 12.04
C THR A 20 15.90 3.17 12.40
N ALA A 21 15.01 3.34 11.47
CA ALA A 21 13.61 3.01 11.68
C ALA A 21 13.47 1.51 11.89
N PRO A 22 12.57 1.07 12.80
CA PRO A 22 12.35 -0.35 13.03
C PRO A 22 11.79 -1.07 11.82
N VAL A 23 11.07 -0.38 10.97
CA VAL A 23 10.56 -0.94 9.71
C VAL A 23 10.91 0.04 8.59
N ALA A 24 11.61 -0.46 7.59
CA ALA A 24 11.88 0.31 6.39
C ALA A 24 10.91 -0.17 5.31
N ILE A 25 10.20 0.77 4.68
CA ILE A 25 9.17 0.45 3.69
C ILE A 25 9.50 1.15 2.39
N ASP A 26 9.34 0.41 1.31
CA ASP A 26 9.53 0.88 -0.05
C ASP A 26 8.29 0.52 -0.85
N SER A 27 7.86 1.40 -1.75
CA SER A 27 6.70 1.13 -2.57
C SER A 27 6.98 1.42 -4.03
N ALA A 28 6.34 0.64 -4.89
CA ALA A 28 6.40 0.84 -6.33
C ALA A 28 4.99 0.63 -6.89
N VAL A 29 4.65 1.41 -7.90
CA VAL A 29 3.32 1.36 -8.51
C VAL A 29 3.47 0.96 -9.96
N PHE A 30 2.70 -0.03 -10.36
CA PHE A 30 2.72 -0.58 -11.71
C PHE A 30 1.36 -0.39 -12.36
N VAL A 31 1.37 -0.10 -13.64
CA VAL A 31 0.16 0.00 -14.42
C VAL A 31 0.01 -1.27 -15.25
N GLU A 32 -1.20 -1.81 -15.25
CA GLU A 32 -1.56 -2.92 -16.11
C GLU A 32 -2.20 -2.35 -17.35
N ARG A 33 -1.63 -2.61 -18.50
CA ARG A 33 -2.14 -2.13 -19.77
C ARG A 33 -2.42 -3.27 -20.72
N SER A 34 -3.50 -3.15 -21.46
CA SER A 34 -3.85 -4.10 -22.50
C SER A 34 -3.71 -3.41 -23.85
N ASP A 35 -3.07 -4.10 -24.78
CA ASP A 35 -2.92 -3.62 -26.14
C ASP A 35 -3.29 -4.78 -27.05
N GLY A 36 -4.56 -4.82 -27.45
CA GLY A 36 -5.06 -5.95 -28.20
C GLY A 36 -5.01 -7.22 -27.38
N ALA A 37 -4.28 -8.20 -27.84
CA ALA A 37 -4.14 -9.48 -27.13
C ALA A 37 -3.03 -9.45 -26.08
N ALA A 38 -2.21 -8.42 -26.04
CA ALA A 38 -1.07 -8.34 -25.15
C ALA A 38 -1.43 -7.60 -23.88
N ARG A 39 -0.92 -8.11 -22.74
CA ARG A 39 -1.00 -7.42 -21.46
C ARG A 39 0.40 -7.09 -21.01
N THR A 40 0.61 -5.86 -20.63
CA THR A 40 1.90 -5.43 -20.11
C THR A 40 1.70 -4.85 -18.72
N VAL A 41 2.74 -5.00 -17.89
CA VAL A 41 2.79 -4.41 -16.58
C VAL A 41 4.07 -3.60 -16.51
N GLU A 42 3.93 -2.31 -16.29
CA GLU A 42 5.11 -1.44 -16.24
C GLU A 42 5.02 -0.50 -15.06
N GLU A 43 6.16 -0.22 -14.47
CA GLU A 43 6.25 0.77 -13.44
C GLU A 43 5.92 2.13 -14.03
N ALA A 44 5.03 2.88 -13.38
CA ALA A 44 4.59 4.14 -13.93
C ALA A 44 4.34 5.16 -12.82
N GLN A 45 4.49 6.42 -13.19
CA GLN A 45 4.26 7.53 -12.27
C GLN A 45 3.06 8.37 -12.67
N SER A 46 2.50 8.12 -13.84
CA SER A 46 1.29 8.80 -14.29
C SER A 46 0.27 7.78 -14.74
N PHE A 47 -0.98 8.07 -14.46
CA PHE A 47 -2.06 7.13 -14.67
C PHE A 47 -3.26 7.82 -15.29
N ARG A 48 -4.04 7.07 -16.04
CA ARG A 48 -5.27 7.55 -16.65
C ARG A 48 -6.47 6.96 -15.92
N LYS A 49 -7.55 7.70 -15.93
CA LYS A 49 -8.80 7.25 -15.35
C LYS A 49 -9.18 5.89 -15.95
N GLY A 50 -9.56 4.97 -15.06
CA GLY A 50 -9.98 3.63 -15.45
C GLY A 50 -8.88 2.60 -15.55
N GLU A 51 -7.62 3.03 -15.50
CA GLU A 51 -6.52 2.06 -15.52
C GLU A 51 -6.44 1.30 -14.20
N ARG A 52 -6.04 0.04 -14.29
CA ARG A 52 -5.76 -0.74 -13.09
C ARG A 52 -4.30 -0.58 -12.73
N VAL A 53 -4.08 -0.30 -11.46
CA VAL A 53 -2.73 -0.17 -10.93
C VAL A 53 -2.52 -1.19 -9.82
N VAL A 54 -1.28 -1.64 -9.70
CA VAL A 54 -0.88 -2.56 -8.64
C VAL A 54 0.22 -1.87 -7.85
N THR A 55 -0.01 -1.69 -6.56
CA THR A 55 0.98 -1.14 -5.66
C THR A 55 1.67 -2.27 -4.93
N VAL A 56 2.99 -2.28 -4.97
CA VAL A 56 3.81 -3.27 -4.29
C VAL A 56 4.49 -2.57 -3.12
N LEU A 57 4.19 -3.04 -1.92
CA LEU A 57 4.81 -2.53 -0.70
C LEU A 57 5.77 -3.60 -0.20
N ARG A 58 7.03 -3.23 -0.02
CA ARG A 58 8.05 -4.11 0.49
C ARG A 58 8.59 -3.54 1.78
N TRP A 59 8.92 -4.41 2.71
CA TRP A 59 9.46 -3.94 3.97
C TRP A 59 10.57 -4.85 4.46
N GLN A 60 11.37 -4.27 5.35
CA GLN A 60 12.38 -4.97 6.09
C GLN A 60 12.24 -4.52 7.53
N ALA A 61 11.98 -5.46 8.42
CA ALA A 61 11.82 -5.17 9.85
C ALA A 61 12.99 -5.76 10.62
N SER A 62 13.56 -4.97 11.54
CA SER A 62 14.76 -5.37 12.28
C SER A 62 14.45 -6.25 13.49
N GLY A 63 13.20 -6.37 13.86
CA GLY A 63 12.81 -7.23 14.96
C GLY A 63 11.48 -6.79 15.54
N GLY A 64 10.95 -7.59 16.48
CA GLY A 64 9.69 -7.27 17.10
C GLY A 64 8.49 -7.50 16.21
N ARG A 65 7.39 -6.89 16.61
CA ARG A 65 6.15 -6.94 15.85
C ARG A 65 5.65 -5.52 15.68
N TYR A 66 5.31 -5.18 14.47
CA TYR A 66 4.88 -3.82 14.15
C TYR A 66 3.59 -3.87 13.36
N THR A 67 2.78 -2.84 13.52
CA THR A 67 1.61 -2.62 12.68
C THR A 67 1.98 -1.54 11.68
N VAL A 68 1.83 -1.83 10.41
CA VAL A 68 2.09 -0.89 9.34
C VAL A 68 0.75 -0.43 8.78
N THR A 69 0.60 0.88 8.64
CA THR A 69 -0.60 1.49 8.07
C THR A 69 -0.21 2.23 6.80
N SER A 70 -0.97 2.01 5.75
CA SER A 70 -0.73 2.66 4.45
C SER A 70 -2.02 3.27 3.94
N PRO A 71 -2.01 4.56 3.58
CA PRO A 71 -3.18 5.14 2.95
C PRO A 71 -3.33 4.66 1.52
N VAL A 72 -4.55 4.58 1.06
CA VAL A 72 -4.84 4.39 -0.36
C VAL A 72 -5.05 5.79 -0.94
N PRO A 73 -4.26 6.20 -1.93
CA PRO A 73 -4.43 7.53 -2.50
C PRO A 73 -5.87 7.78 -2.95
N PRO A 74 -6.42 8.97 -2.72
CA PRO A 74 -7.83 9.24 -3.04
C PRO A 74 -8.19 9.04 -4.51
N ARG A 75 -7.22 9.17 -5.41
CA ARG A 75 -7.47 8.95 -6.83
C ARG A 75 -7.60 7.48 -7.19
N LEU A 76 -7.32 6.59 -6.24
CA LEU A 76 -7.40 5.16 -6.49
C LEU A 76 -8.59 4.56 -5.76
N GLN A 77 -9.32 3.72 -6.45
CA GLN A 77 -10.39 2.94 -5.84
C GLN A 77 -9.85 1.55 -5.58
N PHE A 78 -9.72 1.21 -4.31
CA PHE A 78 -9.16 -0.07 -3.89
C PHE A 78 -10.02 -1.23 -4.42
N GLU A 79 -9.37 -2.32 -4.84
CA GLU A 79 -10.06 -3.53 -5.28
C GLU A 79 -9.78 -4.72 -4.40
N GLY A 80 -8.55 -4.91 -3.99
CA GLY A 80 -8.19 -6.06 -3.19
C GLY A 80 -6.70 -6.11 -2.90
N ALA A 81 -6.31 -7.00 -2.00
CA ALA A 81 -4.92 -7.15 -1.59
C ALA A 81 -4.51 -8.61 -1.63
N SER A 82 -3.20 -8.84 -1.65
CA SER A 82 -2.64 -10.19 -1.77
C SER A 82 -2.69 -11.00 -0.49
N ALA A 83 -2.96 -10.39 0.65
CA ALA A 83 -3.02 -11.07 1.93
C ALA A 83 -4.40 -10.93 2.54
N GLU A 84 -4.88 -12.01 3.15
CA GLU A 84 -6.23 -12.03 3.71
C GLU A 84 -6.30 -11.43 5.10
N ASP A 85 -5.18 -11.35 5.79
CA ASP A 85 -5.13 -10.84 7.16
C ASP A 85 -4.97 -9.31 7.22
N VAL A 86 -5.09 -8.65 6.08
CA VAL A 86 -5.07 -7.20 6.03
C VAL A 86 -6.37 -6.66 6.58
N GLU A 87 -6.29 -5.67 7.44
CA GLU A 87 -7.45 -4.92 7.89
C GLU A 87 -7.55 -3.63 7.12
N VAL A 88 -8.76 -3.15 6.95
CA VAL A 88 -9.01 -1.94 6.17
C VAL A 88 -9.83 -0.97 6.99
N SER A 89 -9.66 0.31 6.67
CA SER A 89 -10.50 1.38 7.19
C SER A 89 -11.25 2.05 6.05
N THR A 90 -12.48 2.41 6.30
CA THR A 90 -13.29 3.17 5.35
C THR A 90 -13.61 4.56 5.87
N ASP A 91 -13.03 4.95 7.00
CA ASP A 91 -13.30 6.22 7.65
C ASP A 91 -12.03 7.00 8.01
N GLY A 92 -11.00 6.82 7.22
CA GLY A 92 -9.76 7.59 7.39
C GLY A 92 -8.85 7.04 8.48
N GLY A 93 -9.01 5.79 8.85
CA GLY A 93 -8.17 5.17 9.86
C GLY A 93 -8.73 5.21 11.27
N ARG A 94 -9.99 5.61 11.41
CA ARG A 94 -10.61 5.71 12.74
C ARG A 94 -11.09 4.36 13.25
N SER A 95 -11.61 3.53 12.37
CA SER A 95 -12.04 2.19 12.74
C SER A 95 -11.55 1.21 11.69
N TRP A 96 -11.45 -0.04 12.07
CA TRP A 96 -10.85 -1.08 11.25
C TRP A 96 -11.72 -2.32 11.23
N ARG A 97 -11.73 -2.99 10.08
CA ARG A 97 -12.46 -4.25 9.91
C ARG A 97 -11.68 -5.16 8.98
N SER A 98 -12.05 -6.42 8.93
CA SER A 98 -11.40 -7.34 8.02
C SER A 98 -11.75 -6.97 6.59
N LEU A 99 -10.84 -7.26 5.68
CA LEU A 99 -11.02 -6.97 4.26
C LEU A 99 -12.31 -7.60 3.72
N ALA A 100 -12.62 -8.81 4.16
CA ALA A 100 -13.79 -9.54 3.66
C ALA A 100 -15.12 -8.85 4.02
N LEU A 101 -15.13 -8.00 5.03
CA LEU A 101 -16.36 -7.35 5.50
C LEU A 101 -16.49 -5.92 5.00
N ALA A 102 -15.52 -5.43 4.26
CA ALA A 102 -15.49 -4.04 3.83
C ALA A 102 -15.98 -3.92 2.39
N ARG A 103 -16.48 -2.73 2.08
CA ARG A 103 -16.78 -2.38 0.69
C ARG A 103 -15.48 -1.85 0.07
N PRO A 104 -14.93 -2.53 -0.92
CA PRO A 104 -13.62 -2.16 -1.46
C PRO A 104 -13.55 -0.71 -1.93
N GLU A 105 -14.62 -0.23 -2.54
CA GLU A 105 -14.62 1.13 -3.10
C GLU A 105 -14.57 2.21 -2.02
N ALA A 106 -14.82 1.87 -0.76
CA ALA A 106 -14.80 2.82 0.33
C ALA A 106 -13.51 2.80 1.12
N VAL A 107 -12.59 1.88 0.81
CA VAL A 107 -11.35 1.72 1.58
C VAL A 107 -10.45 2.94 1.43
N THR A 108 -10.05 3.51 2.57
CA THR A 108 -9.14 4.65 2.62
C THR A 108 -7.75 4.28 3.11
N HIS A 109 -7.65 3.23 3.94
CA HIS A 109 -6.38 2.83 4.55
C HIS A 109 -6.33 1.32 4.69
N LEU A 110 -5.13 0.79 4.63
CA LEU A 110 -4.83 -0.61 4.92
C LEU A 110 -3.92 -0.67 6.13
N ARG A 111 -4.02 -1.73 6.92
CA ARG A 111 -3.02 -1.99 7.93
C ARG A 111 -2.79 -3.49 8.06
N TRP A 112 -1.57 -3.84 8.40
CA TRP A 112 -1.18 -5.23 8.58
C TRP A 112 -0.02 -5.33 9.55
N ARG A 113 0.20 -6.52 10.06
CA ARG A 113 1.28 -6.75 11.01
C ARG A 113 2.49 -7.29 10.29
N VAL A 114 3.66 -6.83 10.71
CA VAL A 114 4.92 -7.31 10.17
C VAL A 114 5.76 -7.81 11.33
N GLY A 115 6.41 -8.95 11.12
CA GLY A 115 7.39 -9.48 12.04
C GLY A 115 8.80 -9.22 11.52
N LYS A 116 9.77 -9.79 12.19
CA LYS A 116 11.17 -9.65 11.81
C LYS A 116 11.39 -10.18 10.40
N GLY A 117 12.20 -9.47 9.62
CA GLY A 117 12.60 -9.92 8.30
C GLY A 117 11.97 -9.10 7.19
N ALA A 118 12.04 -9.64 5.99
CA ALA A 118 11.53 -9.01 4.79
C ALA A 118 10.14 -9.53 4.45
N GLY A 119 9.31 -8.67 3.88
CA GLY A 119 7.99 -9.07 3.42
C GLY A 119 7.49 -8.18 2.31
N ARG A 120 6.35 -8.55 1.76
CA ARG A 120 5.76 -7.85 0.63
C ARG A 120 4.26 -7.99 0.67
N LEU A 121 3.58 -6.90 0.36
CA LEU A 121 2.14 -6.87 0.17
C LEU A 121 1.85 -6.16 -1.14
N THR A 122 0.93 -6.68 -1.92
CA THR A 122 0.46 -5.99 -3.11
C THR A 122 -1.02 -5.71 -2.97
N TYR A 123 -1.45 -4.58 -3.51
CA TYR A 123 -2.88 -4.33 -3.64
C TYR A 123 -3.17 -3.73 -5.01
N SER A 124 -4.36 -3.98 -5.51
CA SER A 124 -4.79 -3.45 -6.79
C SER A 124 -5.88 -2.40 -6.59
N ALA A 125 -5.93 -1.46 -7.52
CA ALA A 125 -6.88 -0.38 -7.47
C ALA A 125 -7.15 0.13 -8.90
N ILE A 126 -8.27 0.81 -9.06
CA ILE A 126 -8.63 1.43 -10.33
C ILE A 126 -8.50 2.93 -10.18
N VAL A 127 -7.95 3.59 -11.17
CA VAL A 127 -7.79 5.05 -11.17
C VAL A 127 -9.17 5.69 -11.40
N ARG A 128 -9.58 6.55 -10.46
CA ARG A 128 -10.84 7.29 -10.55
C ARG A 128 -10.75 8.45 -11.52
#